data_04cfd44c81fe9b1ba2a2c0c6e6c468f1
#
_entry.id   04cfd44c81fe9b1ba2a2c0c6e6c468f1
#
_cell.length_a   1.000
_cell.length_b   1.000
_cell.length_c   1.000
_cell.angle_alpha   90.00
_cell.angle_beta   90.00
_cell.angle_gamma   90.00
#
_symmetry.space_group_name_H-M   'P 1'
#
loop_
_entity.id
_entity.type
_entity.pdbx_description
1 polymer ?
#
loop_
_entity_poly.entity_id
_entity_poly.type
_entity_poly.pdbx_seq_one_letter_code
_entity_poly.pdbx_strand_id
1 'polypeptide(L)'
;MASTSSTPGAPWLVAIDMQRIFAEPPSPWASPDFETAASGIARLVPAFGDRTVFTRYVAPSRPEGAWRDYFSVWPFALVPPGDRLYDLDARFRDQPRIETRETFGKWDAGLAAAIGGAREIVLAGVSTDCCVLSTALAAADAGIRVQVVVDACAAPTSTDHERAVLTMGMYAPLIVMTSVDAVLRGLDAR
;
A
#
# COMPACT_ATOMS: atom_id res chain seq x y z
N MET A 1 -4.37 30.12 -7.92
CA MET A 1 -4.17 28.92 -7.10
C MET A 1 -5.53 28.44 -6.64
N ALA A 2 -6.10 27.47 -7.32
CA ALA A 2 -7.40 26.92 -6.93
C ALA A 2 -7.17 25.90 -5.80
N SER A 3 -7.61 26.25 -4.60
CA SER A 3 -7.69 25.33 -3.46
C SER A 3 -8.79 24.31 -3.78
N THR A 4 -8.43 23.11 -4.15
CA THR A 4 -9.38 22.01 -4.29
C THR A 4 -9.80 21.58 -2.90
N SER A 5 -10.95 22.10 -2.42
CA SER A 5 -11.57 21.64 -1.19
C SER A 5 -11.97 20.17 -1.39
N SER A 6 -11.27 19.25 -0.72
CA SER A 6 -11.66 17.85 -0.69
C SER A 6 -13.05 17.74 -0.05
N THR A 7 -13.99 17.13 -0.77
CA THR A 7 -15.33 16.84 -0.24
C THR A 7 -15.19 15.99 1.03
N PRO A 8 -15.74 16.43 2.18
CA PRO A 8 -15.69 15.64 3.42
C PRO A 8 -16.32 14.26 3.18
N GLY A 9 -15.56 13.19 3.47
CA GLY A 9 -16.02 11.81 3.32
C GLY A 9 -15.63 11.11 2.02
N ALA A 10 -14.96 11.78 1.08
CA ALA A 10 -14.45 11.11 -0.12
C ALA A 10 -13.29 10.14 0.23
N PRO A 11 -13.21 8.95 -0.43
CA PRO A 11 -12.16 7.98 -0.16
C PRO A 11 -10.78 8.48 -0.58
N TRP A 12 -9.75 7.95 0.09
CA TRP A 12 -8.35 8.19 -0.24
C TRP A 12 -7.72 6.95 -0.86
N LEU A 13 -6.87 7.14 -1.85
CA LEU A 13 -6.00 6.10 -2.35
C LEU A 13 -4.77 5.99 -1.45
N VAL A 14 -4.54 4.78 -0.92
CA VAL A 14 -3.34 4.41 -0.16
C VAL A 14 -2.58 3.37 -0.98
N ALA A 15 -1.47 3.78 -1.59
CA ALA A 15 -0.62 2.92 -2.41
C ALA A 15 0.55 2.40 -1.55
N ILE A 16 0.54 1.10 -1.28
CA ILE A 16 1.47 0.44 -0.35
C ILE A 16 2.75 0.05 -1.06
N ASP A 17 3.86 0.59 -0.58
CA ASP A 17 5.24 0.15 -0.80
C ASP A 17 5.61 -0.14 -2.27
N MET A 18 5.20 0.73 -3.19
CA MET A 18 5.53 0.60 -4.61
C MET A 18 7.00 0.92 -4.88
N GLN A 19 7.90 0.10 -4.34
CA GLN A 19 9.35 0.31 -4.27
C GLN A 19 10.14 -0.73 -5.06
N ARG A 20 11.38 -0.37 -5.41
CA ARG A 20 12.31 -1.23 -6.15
C ARG A 20 12.61 -2.56 -5.44
N ILE A 21 12.65 -2.57 -4.10
CA ILE A 21 12.87 -3.78 -3.31
C ILE A 21 11.80 -4.85 -3.57
N PHE A 22 10.60 -4.46 -4.00
CA PHE A 22 9.49 -5.36 -4.34
C PHE A 22 9.30 -5.54 -5.84
N ALA A 23 10.03 -4.79 -6.67
CA ALA A 23 9.88 -4.75 -8.12
C ALA A 23 10.97 -5.53 -8.87
N GLU A 24 12.22 -5.46 -8.39
CA GLU A 24 13.38 -5.80 -9.19
C GLU A 24 14.13 -7.03 -8.67
N PRO A 25 14.39 -8.03 -9.53
CA PRO A 25 15.43 -9.02 -9.25
C PRO A 25 16.80 -8.32 -9.08
N PRO A 26 17.71 -8.82 -8.22
CA PRO A 26 17.62 -10.08 -7.51
C PRO A 26 16.98 -10.02 -6.12
N SER A 27 16.13 -9.02 -5.83
CA SER A 27 15.45 -8.97 -4.53
C SER A 27 14.61 -10.24 -4.30
N PRO A 28 14.81 -10.96 -3.20
CA PRO A 28 13.98 -12.11 -2.84
C PRO A 28 12.52 -11.73 -2.56
N TRP A 29 12.24 -10.43 -2.37
CA TRP A 29 10.89 -9.90 -2.13
C TRP A 29 10.23 -9.38 -3.41
N ALA A 30 10.89 -9.49 -4.56
CA ALA A 30 10.31 -9.07 -5.82
C ALA A 30 9.06 -9.90 -6.17
N SER A 31 7.99 -9.19 -6.52
CA SER A 31 6.75 -9.81 -6.99
C SER A 31 6.74 -9.90 -8.51
N PRO A 32 6.47 -11.08 -9.10
CA PRO A 32 6.33 -11.22 -10.56
C PRO A 32 5.27 -10.29 -11.17
N ASP A 33 4.20 -10.03 -10.42
CA ASP A 33 3.07 -9.21 -10.87
C ASP A 33 3.16 -7.73 -10.44
N PHE A 34 4.34 -7.29 -9.98
CA PHE A 34 4.54 -5.89 -9.56
C PHE A 34 4.15 -4.90 -10.66
N GLU A 35 4.49 -5.18 -11.92
CA GLU A 35 4.19 -4.31 -13.04
C GLU A 35 2.68 -4.16 -13.28
N THR A 36 1.93 -5.25 -13.11
CA THR A 36 0.46 -5.24 -13.19
C THR A 36 -0.13 -4.36 -12.08
N ALA A 37 0.32 -4.55 -10.83
CA ALA A 37 -0.11 -3.73 -9.70
C ALA A 37 0.21 -2.24 -9.92
N ALA A 38 1.43 -1.94 -10.36
CA ALA A 38 1.87 -0.57 -10.61
C ALA A 38 1.08 0.10 -11.75
N SER A 39 0.76 -0.63 -12.81
CA SER A 39 -0.09 -0.14 -13.90
C SER A 39 -1.51 0.14 -13.43
N GLY A 40 -2.08 -0.71 -12.57
CA GLY A 40 -3.38 -0.48 -11.93
C GLY A 40 -3.39 0.79 -11.08
N ILE A 41 -2.38 0.97 -10.21
CA ILE A 41 -2.23 2.16 -9.38
C ILE A 41 -2.06 3.43 -10.23
N ALA A 42 -1.27 3.37 -11.30
CA ALA A 42 -1.07 4.52 -12.20
C ALA A 42 -2.38 4.99 -12.85
N ARG A 43 -3.35 4.09 -13.07
CA ARG A 43 -4.70 4.45 -13.54
C ARG A 43 -5.56 5.11 -12.45
N LEU A 44 -5.36 4.72 -11.19
CA LEU A 44 -6.12 5.26 -10.05
C LEU A 44 -5.64 6.67 -9.65
N VAL A 45 -4.34 6.91 -9.63
CA VAL A 45 -3.73 8.17 -9.15
C VAL A 45 -4.40 9.44 -9.73
N PRO A 46 -4.64 9.57 -11.04
CA PRO A 46 -5.28 10.77 -11.59
C PRO A 46 -6.70 11.01 -11.06
N ALA A 47 -7.45 9.94 -10.80
CA ALA A 47 -8.83 10.03 -10.31
C ALA A 47 -8.92 10.44 -8.83
N PHE A 48 -7.88 10.15 -8.05
CA PHE A 48 -7.80 10.56 -6.65
C PHE A 48 -7.11 11.92 -6.46
N GLY A 49 -6.16 12.29 -7.33
CA GLY A 49 -5.41 13.55 -7.25
C GLY A 49 -4.74 13.72 -5.87
N ASP A 50 -5.01 14.86 -5.22
CA ASP A 50 -4.45 15.20 -3.90
C ASP A 50 -4.88 14.25 -2.76
N ARG A 51 -5.86 13.38 -3.00
CA ARG A 51 -6.30 12.34 -2.06
C ARG A 51 -5.55 11.02 -2.27
N THR A 52 -4.27 11.11 -2.63
CA THR A 52 -3.38 9.97 -2.79
C THR A 52 -2.24 10.07 -1.78
N VAL A 53 -1.93 8.96 -1.12
CA VAL A 53 -0.76 8.80 -0.28
C VAL A 53 -0.05 7.49 -0.65
N PHE A 54 1.26 7.57 -0.79
CA PHE A 54 2.13 6.41 -0.96
C PHE A 54 2.78 6.05 0.37
N THR A 55 2.96 4.77 0.62
CA THR A 55 3.82 4.34 1.72
C THR A 55 5.17 3.88 1.19
N ARG A 56 6.16 3.96 2.05
CA ARG A 56 7.52 3.49 1.81
C ARG A 56 8.00 2.69 3.01
N TYR A 57 8.36 1.44 2.76
CA TYR A 57 9.05 0.62 3.73
C TYR A 57 10.53 1.01 3.79
N VAL A 58 11.09 1.06 4.99
CA VAL A 58 12.53 1.19 5.26
C VAL A 58 12.83 0.29 6.45
N ALA A 59 13.82 -0.59 6.36
CA ALA A 59 14.18 -1.42 7.50
C ALA A 59 14.70 -0.57 8.66
N PRO A 60 14.43 -0.97 9.92
CA PRO A 60 14.98 -0.28 11.07
C PRO A 60 16.51 -0.34 11.07
N SER A 61 17.16 0.77 11.37
CA SER A 61 18.62 0.84 11.42
C SER A 61 19.23 -0.04 12.51
N ARG A 62 18.44 -0.38 13.53
CA ARG A 62 18.79 -1.29 14.63
C ARG A 62 17.59 -2.20 14.92
N PRO A 63 17.51 -3.37 14.27
CA PRO A 63 16.45 -4.32 14.55
C PRO A 63 16.47 -4.78 16.02
N GLU A 64 15.31 -4.78 16.66
CA GLU A 64 15.14 -5.23 18.06
C GLU A 64 14.14 -6.38 18.15
N GLY A 65 14.21 -7.15 19.25
CA GLY A 65 13.33 -8.29 19.48
C GLY A 65 13.37 -9.28 18.31
N ALA A 66 12.22 -9.78 17.89
CA ALA A 66 12.07 -10.73 16.79
C ALA A 66 12.51 -10.18 15.41
N TRP A 67 12.62 -8.86 15.26
CA TRP A 67 13.15 -8.28 14.03
C TRP A 67 14.62 -8.63 13.78
N ARG A 68 15.41 -8.94 14.82
CA ARG A 68 16.78 -9.44 14.66
C ARG A 68 16.79 -10.77 13.92
N ASP A 69 15.92 -11.69 14.32
CA ASP A 69 15.81 -13.02 13.71
C ASP A 69 15.29 -12.90 12.28
N TYR A 70 14.29 -12.04 12.07
CA TYR A 70 13.76 -11.76 10.73
C TYR A 70 14.86 -11.27 9.78
N PHE A 71 15.65 -10.29 10.17
CA PHE A 71 16.72 -9.75 9.33
C PHE A 71 17.97 -10.63 9.29
N SER A 72 18.10 -11.63 10.16
CA SER A 72 19.12 -12.67 9.96
C SER A 72 18.80 -13.55 8.75
N VAL A 73 17.51 -13.73 8.44
CA VAL A 73 17.04 -14.44 7.23
C VAL A 73 17.06 -13.52 6.00
N TRP A 74 16.79 -12.22 6.17
CA TRP A 74 16.69 -11.24 5.09
C TRP A 74 17.71 -10.09 5.20
N PRO A 75 19.03 -10.39 5.30
CA PRO A 75 20.05 -9.36 5.54
C PRO A 75 20.18 -8.36 4.38
N PHE A 76 19.77 -8.72 3.16
CA PHE A 76 19.80 -7.86 1.98
C PHE A 76 18.96 -6.59 2.15
N ALA A 77 17.92 -6.65 3.00
CA ALA A 77 17.03 -5.53 3.26
C ALA A 77 17.59 -4.54 4.29
N LEU A 78 18.67 -4.87 5.01
CA LEU A 78 19.34 -3.98 5.96
C LEU A 78 20.33 -3.06 5.24
N VAL A 79 19.80 -2.13 4.45
CA VAL A 79 20.60 -1.08 3.78
C VAL A 79 20.26 0.29 4.38
N PRO A 80 21.10 1.30 4.17
CA PRO A 80 20.81 2.65 4.65
C PRO A 80 19.45 3.17 4.14
N PRO A 81 18.73 4.02 4.93
CA PRO A 81 17.40 4.53 4.54
C PRO A 81 17.37 5.28 3.20
N GLY A 82 18.50 5.82 2.75
CA GLY A 82 18.66 6.49 1.45
C GLY A 82 19.15 5.59 0.33
N ASP A 83 19.23 4.27 0.55
CA ASP A 83 19.62 3.34 -0.52
C ASP A 83 18.54 3.28 -1.60
N ARG A 84 19.01 3.18 -2.86
CA ARG A 84 18.13 3.09 -4.04
C ARG A 84 17.14 1.92 -3.99
N LEU A 85 17.43 0.90 -3.21
CA LEU A 85 16.57 -0.26 -3.02
C LEU A 85 15.20 0.16 -2.42
N TYR A 86 15.19 1.22 -1.61
CA TYR A 86 13.98 1.77 -1.02
C TYR A 86 13.31 2.87 -1.84
N ASP A 87 13.87 3.25 -3.01
CA ASP A 87 13.21 4.23 -3.87
C ASP A 87 11.86 3.71 -4.34
N LEU A 88 10.89 4.60 -4.44
CA LEU A 88 9.65 4.31 -5.14
C LEU A 88 9.95 4.02 -6.62
N ASP A 89 9.10 3.23 -7.24
CA ASP A 89 9.10 3.04 -8.69
C ASP A 89 9.10 4.40 -9.39
N ALA A 90 9.77 4.49 -10.53
CA ALA A 90 9.98 5.73 -11.25
C ALA A 90 8.67 6.50 -11.56
N ARG A 91 7.57 5.78 -11.75
CA ARG A 91 6.23 6.35 -11.98
C ARG A 91 5.69 7.15 -10.79
N PHE A 92 6.17 6.85 -9.58
CA PHE A 92 5.61 7.37 -8.32
C PHE A 92 6.60 8.20 -7.49
N ARG A 93 7.83 8.41 -7.97
CA ARG A 93 8.89 9.11 -7.21
C ARG A 93 8.54 10.55 -6.83
N ASP A 94 7.76 11.23 -7.67
CA ASP A 94 7.43 12.65 -7.50
C ASP A 94 6.07 12.85 -6.81
N GLN A 95 5.55 11.82 -6.14
CA GLN A 95 4.29 11.94 -5.42
C GLN A 95 4.47 12.83 -4.19
N PRO A 96 3.53 13.76 -3.93
CA PRO A 96 3.70 14.80 -2.91
C PRO A 96 3.53 14.28 -1.47
N ARG A 97 2.94 13.08 -1.30
CA ARG A 97 2.65 12.50 0.01
C ARG A 97 3.21 11.09 0.10
N ILE A 98 4.30 10.96 0.86
CA ILE A 98 4.98 9.69 1.09
C ILE A 98 5.15 9.49 2.60
N GLU A 99 4.57 8.43 3.13
CA GLU A 99 4.64 8.02 4.53
C GLU A 99 5.62 6.86 4.70
N THR A 100 6.70 7.05 5.45
CA THR A 100 7.72 6.00 5.66
C THR A 100 7.46 5.25 6.96
N ARG A 101 7.54 3.91 6.92
CA ARG A 101 7.38 3.02 8.07
C ARG A 101 8.41 1.88 8.05
N GLU A 102 8.79 1.43 9.25
CA GLU A 102 9.70 0.31 9.46
C GLU A 102 8.98 -1.03 9.66
N THR A 103 7.65 -1.04 9.52
CA THR A 103 6.77 -2.19 9.80
C THR A 103 6.02 -2.65 8.56
N PHE A 104 5.49 -3.88 8.58
CA PHE A 104 4.59 -4.37 7.54
C PHE A 104 3.31 -3.52 7.48
N GLY A 105 2.57 -3.45 8.57
CA GLY A 105 1.39 -2.59 8.64
C GLY A 105 1.77 -1.12 8.59
N LYS A 106 1.04 -0.36 7.76
CA LYS A 106 1.26 1.09 7.59
C LYS A 106 0.22 1.92 8.33
N TRP A 107 -0.86 1.28 8.80
CA TRP A 107 -1.92 1.99 9.50
C TRP A 107 -1.48 2.38 10.91
N ASP A 108 -1.45 3.67 11.16
CA ASP A 108 -1.18 4.29 12.46
C ASP A 108 -1.78 5.70 12.51
N ALA A 109 -1.57 6.41 13.61
CA ALA A 109 -2.04 7.80 13.77
C ALA A 109 -1.45 8.76 12.71
N GLY A 110 -0.22 8.51 12.23
CA GLY A 110 0.41 9.31 11.19
C GLY A 110 -0.31 9.15 9.85
N LEU A 111 -0.57 7.92 9.40
CA LEU A 111 -1.31 7.68 8.16
C LEU A 111 -2.75 8.18 8.27
N ALA A 112 -3.42 7.98 9.41
CA ALA A 112 -4.76 8.52 9.66
C ALA A 112 -4.80 10.05 9.53
N ALA A 113 -3.78 10.76 10.04
CA ALA A 113 -3.64 12.20 9.88
C ALA A 113 -3.34 12.60 8.42
N ALA A 114 -2.46 11.86 7.73
CA ALA A 114 -2.09 12.13 6.35
C ALA A 114 -3.28 12.06 5.38
N ILE A 115 -4.25 11.18 5.66
CA ILE A 115 -5.52 11.09 4.89
C ILE A 115 -6.61 12.04 5.41
N GLY A 116 -6.27 13.00 6.27
CA GLY A 116 -7.22 14.02 6.76
C GLY A 116 -8.39 13.46 7.56
N GLY A 117 -8.23 12.32 8.23
CA GLY A 117 -9.28 11.66 9.00
C GLY A 117 -10.40 11.05 8.15
N ALA A 118 -10.15 10.77 6.88
CA ALA A 118 -11.09 10.06 6.01
C ALA A 118 -11.54 8.74 6.64
N ARG A 119 -12.80 8.35 6.39
CA ARG A 119 -13.42 7.13 6.92
C ARG A 119 -13.41 5.97 5.93
N GLU A 120 -12.88 6.19 4.75
CA GLU A 120 -12.80 5.19 3.68
C GLU A 120 -11.48 5.33 2.94
N ILE A 121 -10.83 4.20 2.70
CA ILE A 121 -9.61 4.10 1.89
C ILE A 121 -9.77 3.07 0.78
N VAL A 122 -9.15 3.36 -0.36
CA VAL A 122 -8.91 2.44 -1.46
C VAL A 122 -7.46 2.01 -1.35
N LEU A 123 -7.22 0.73 -1.08
CA LEU A 123 -5.91 0.17 -0.76
C LEU A 123 -5.40 -0.67 -1.93
N ALA A 124 -4.18 -0.40 -2.37
CA ALA A 124 -3.51 -1.12 -3.46
C ALA A 124 -2.01 -1.22 -3.17
N GLY A 125 -1.28 -2.08 -3.85
CA GLY A 125 0.19 -2.17 -3.73
C GLY A 125 0.73 -3.52 -3.34
N VAL A 126 1.90 -3.51 -2.72
CA VAL A 126 2.68 -4.72 -2.43
C VAL A 126 3.20 -4.73 -0.96
N SER A 127 3.45 -5.87 -0.36
CA SER A 127 3.03 -7.22 -0.82
C SER A 127 1.64 -7.53 -0.27
N THR A 128 0.78 -8.17 -1.07
CA THR A 128 -0.62 -8.45 -0.69
C THR A 128 -0.71 -9.22 0.61
N ASP A 129 0.13 -10.24 0.76
CA ASP A 129 0.18 -11.18 1.89
C ASP A 129 0.80 -10.61 3.18
N CYS A 130 1.50 -9.49 3.08
CA CYS A 130 2.20 -8.86 4.20
C CYS A 130 1.72 -7.41 4.44
N CYS A 131 2.26 -6.44 3.69
CA CYS A 131 2.05 -5.03 3.96
C CYS A 131 0.62 -4.58 3.69
N VAL A 132 0.00 -5.05 2.60
CA VAL A 132 -1.40 -4.74 2.27
C VAL A 132 -2.34 -5.37 3.30
N LEU A 133 -2.20 -6.67 3.55
CA LEU A 133 -3.00 -7.41 4.54
C LEU A 133 -2.93 -6.75 5.93
N SER A 134 -1.71 -6.53 6.45
CA SER A 134 -1.51 -5.95 7.78
C SER A 134 -2.09 -4.54 7.89
N THR A 135 -1.99 -3.75 6.81
CA THR A 135 -2.56 -2.40 6.77
C THR A 135 -4.08 -2.44 6.72
N ALA A 136 -4.67 -3.33 5.90
CA ALA A 136 -6.11 -3.49 5.77
C ALA A 136 -6.77 -3.87 7.10
N LEU A 137 -6.20 -4.86 7.80
CA LEU A 137 -6.73 -5.32 9.09
C LEU A 137 -6.67 -4.22 10.15
N ALA A 138 -5.52 -3.55 10.29
CA ALA A 138 -5.37 -2.49 11.28
C ALA A 138 -6.25 -1.26 10.98
N ALA A 139 -6.46 -0.91 9.71
CA ALA A 139 -7.38 0.15 9.32
C ALA A 139 -8.84 -0.22 9.62
N ALA A 140 -9.23 -1.47 9.32
CA ALA A 140 -10.57 -1.97 9.63
C ALA A 140 -10.85 -1.96 11.14
N ASP A 141 -9.90 -2.41 11.97
CA ASP A 141 -10.01 -2.36 13.43
C ASP A 141 -10.13 -0.93 13.96
N ALA A 142 -9.55 0.05 13.26
CA ALA A 142 -9.72 1.47 13.55
C ALA A 142 -11.05 2.06 13.06
N GLY A 143 -11.95 1.25 12.50
CA GLY A 143 -13.26 1.66 12.00
C GLY A 143 -13.23 2.33 10.63
N ILE A 144 -12.20 2.12 9.84
CA ILE A 144 -12.07 2.61 8.46
C ILE A 144 -12.65 1.56 7.51
N ARG A 145 -13.46 1.98 6.56
CA ARG A 145 -13.88 1.15 5.44
C ARG A 145 -12.72 0.98 4.47
N VAL A 146 -12.35 -0.26 4.17
CA VAL A 146 -11.23 -0.58 3.29
C VAL A 146 -11.74 -1.25 2.01
N GLN A 147 -11.44 -0.66 0.86
CA GLN A 147 -11.61 -1.27 -0.45
C GLN A 147 -10.26 -1.75 -0.96
N VAL A 148 -10.03 -3.07 -1.00
CA VAL A 148 -8.78 -3.64 -1.53
C VAL A 148 -8.92 -3.85 -3.03
N VAL A 149 -8.07 -3.19 -3.82
CA VAL A 149 -8.07 -3.28 -5.29
C VAL A 149 -7.22 -4.47 -5.70
N VAL A 150 -7.86 -5.63 -5.87
CA VAL A 150 -7.17 -6.91 -6.03
C VAL A 150 -6.25 -6.94 -7.25
N ASP A 151 -6.71 -6.40 -8.37
CA ASP A 151 -5.94 -6.32 -9.64
C ASP A 151 -4.88 -5.19 -9.67
N ALA A 152 -4.76 -4.45 -8.56
CA ALA A 152 -3.68 -3.49 -8.31
C ALA A 152 -2.85 -3.87 -7.07
N CYS A 153 -2.89 -5.15 -6.67
CA CYS A 153 -2.06 -5.74 -5.62
C CYS A 153 -1.26 -6.91 -6.18
N ALA A 154 -0.08 -7.16 -5.60
CA ALA A 154 0.75 -8.29 -5.99
C ALA A 154 1.49 -8.86 -4.77
N ALA A 155 1.84 -10.15 -4.83
CA ALA A 155 2.59 -10.88 -3.82
C ALA A 155 3.73 -11.68 -4.46
N PRO A 156 4.67 -12.26 -3.67
CA PRO A 156 5.75 -13.09 -4.22
C PRO A 156 5.27 -14.28 -5.02
N THR A 157 4.09 -14.83 -4.68
CA THR A 157 3.43 -15.88 -5.46
C THR A 157 1.93 -15.60 -5.60
N SER A 158 1.32 -16.14 -6.68
CA SER A 158 -0.15 -16.08 -6.87
C SER A 158 -0.90 -16.74 -5.72
N THR A 159 -0.38 -17.84 -5.18
CA THR A 159 -0.97 -18.54 -4.03
C THR A 159 -1.01 -17.66 -2.78
N ASP A 160 0.05 -16.91 -2.50
CA ASP A 160 0.10 -16.02 -1.33
C ASP A 160 -0.85 -14.83 -1.53
N HIS A 161 -0.92 -14.31 -2.76
CA HIS A 161 -1.90 -13.28 -3.12
C HIS A 161 -3.34 -13.76 -2.87
N GLU A 162 -3.71 -14.92 -3.42
CA GLU A 162 -5.06 -15.49 -3.28
C GLU A 162 -5.44 -15.73 -1.81
N ARG A 163 -4.52 -16.31 -1.02
CA ARG A 163 -4.73 -16.54 0.42
C ARG A 163 -5.00 -15.25 1.16
N ALA A 164 -4.21 -14.21 0.89
CA ALA A 164 -4.39 -12.91 1.53
C ALA A 164 -5.73 -12.27 1.15
N VAL A 165 -6.12 -12.31 -0.13
CA VAL A 165 -7.41 -11.82 -0.63
C VAL A 165 -8.57 -12.55 0.05
N LEU A 166 -8.53 -13.88 0.12
CA LEU A 166 -9.53 -14.68 0.82
C LEU A 166 -9.62 -14.33 2.31
N THR A 167 -8.46 -14.18 2.98
CA THR A 167 -8.40 -13.80 4.39
C THR A 167 -9.04 -12.43 4.63
N MET A 168 -8.67 -11.41 3.86
CA MET A 168 -9.25 -10.08 3.98
C MET A 168 -10.76 -10.08 3.69
N GLY A 169 -11.22 -10.90 2.74
CA GLY A 169 -12.64 -11.04 2.39
C GLY A 169 -13.51 -11.53 3.54
N MET A 170 -12.95 -12.24 4.53
CA MET A 170 -13.68 -12.68 5.72
C MET A 170 -14.12 -11.51 6.64
N TYR A 171 -13.53 -10.33 6.47
CA TYR A 171 -13.81 -9.14 7.26
C TYR A 171 -14.89 -8.23 6.66
N ALA A 172 -15.62 -8.71 5.63
CA ALA A 172 -16.74 -7.96 5.08
C ALA A 172 -17.81 -7.67 6.15
N PRO A 173 -18.41 -6.48 6.17
CA PRO A 173 -18.30 -5.39 5.19
C PRO A 173 -17.21 -4.34 5.49
N LEU A 174 -16.36 -4.55 6.49
CA LEU A 174 -15.28 -3.61 6.85
C LEU A 174 -14.21 -3.56 5.75
N ILE A 175 -13.86 -4.74 5.23
CA ILE A 175 -12.94 -4.89 4.10
C ILE A 175 -13.70 -5.50 2.94
N VAL A 176 -13.68 -4.86 1.77
CA VAL A 176 -14.30 -5.35 0.55
C VAL A 176 -13.28 -5.44 -0.58
N MET A 177 -13.39 -6.50 -1.37
CA MET A 177 -12.56 -6.69 -2.56
C MET A 177 -13.19 -5.94 -3.73
N THR A 178 -12.35 -5.26 -4.52
CA THR A 178 -12.77 -4.49 -5.68
C THR A 178 -11.74 -4.59 -6.79
N SER A 179 -11.98 -3.94 -7.93
CA SER A 179 -11.05 -3.83 -9.04
C SER A 179 -10.81 -2.37 -9.41
N VAL A 180 -9.73 -2.10 -10.16
CA VAL A 180 -9.42 -0.76 -10.68
C VAL A 180 -10.63 -0.18 -11.42
N ASP A 181 -11.23 -0.94 -12.32
CA ASP A 181 -12.38 -0.47 -13.10
C ASP A 181 -13.63 -0.20 -12.25
N ALA A 182 -13.86 -1.00 -11.22
CA ALA A 182 -14.99 -0.78 -10.31
C ALA A 182 -14.81 0.49 -9.49
N VAL A 183 -13.59 0.75 -9.00
CA VAL A 183 -13.27 1.99 -8.27
C VAL A 183 -13.47 3.21 -9.16
N LEU A 184 -12.92 3.19 -10.39
CA LEU A 184 -13.05 4.33 -11.32
C LEU A 184 -14.52 4.63 -11.63
N ARG A 185 -15.32 3.61 -11.98
CA ARG A 185 -16.77 3.80 -12.19
C ARG A 185 -17.50 4.35 -10.95
N GLY A 186 -17.10 3.91 -9.75
CA GLY A 186 -17.70 4.39 -8.51
C GLY A 186 -17.36 5.84 -8.18
N LEU A 187 -16.21 6.34 -8.63
CA LEU A 187 -15.83 7.76 -8.49
C LEU A 187 -16.58 8.65 -9.48
N ASP A 188 -16.77 8.21 -10.72
CA ASP A 188 -17.50 8.93 -11.76
C ASP A 188 -19.01 9.09 -11.44
N ALA A 189 -19.56 8.19 -10.62
CA ALA A 189 -20.98 8.18 -10.23
C ALA A 189 -21.29 9.04 -8.99
N ARG A 190 -20.28 9.63 -8.34
CA ARG A 190 -20.42 10.51 -7.14
C ARG A 190 -20.45 11.97 -7.51
#